data_f245ef4940172393a2c6a23a4cedf42c
#
_entry.id   f245ef4940172393a2c6a23a4cedf42c
#
_cell.length_a   1.000
_cell.length_b   1.000
_cell.length_c   1.000
_cell.angle_alpha   90.00
_cell.angle_beta   90.00
_cell.angle_gamma   90.00
#
_symmetry.space_group_name_H-M   'P 1'
#
loop_
_entity.id
_entity.type
_entity.pdbx_description
1 polymer ?
#
loop_
_entity_poly.entity_id
_entity_poly.type
_entity_poly.pdbx_seq_one_letter_code
_entity_poly.pdbx_strand_id
1 'polypeptide(L)'
;MEMGKEIRRLRTARGLTQEALATALNVTAQTVSKWECGTSVPDVQMLPELAVFFRITIDQLFAMTPEQQLERIENRIYDHGLFDEAEKRQIEQQLAAIAENPEHAGGAQLALAELYSHQAEQYRLLAVSHGKRAVELTGGSREAVSELANAWGSYIPDWNVRNHHALIEWYGDFCQRNPQNRGALMWLLDNLIDDRRLVEARRWLEKLAIIDTTYRTPLYRYLIALADGDSAGADELLHQLEAMED
;
A
#
# COMPACT_ATOMS: atom_id res chain seq x y z
N MET A 1 12.59 27.77 -6.77
CA MET A 1 12.79 26.33 -6.89
C MET A 1 13.26 25.79 -5.55
N GLU A 2 12.70 24.71 -5.09
CA GLU A 2 12.96 24.11 -3.76
C GLU A 2 14.42 23.63 -3.62
N MET A 3 14.98 22.99 -4.65
CA MET A 3 16.35 22.47 -4.66
C MET A 3 17.42 23.52 -4.31
N GLY A 4 17.33 24.72 -4.86
CA GLY A 4 18.31 25.78 -4.57
C GLY A 4 18.27 26.22 -3.11
N LYS A 5 17.08 26.32 -2.53
CA LYS A 5 16.92 26.59 -1.10
C LYS A 5 17.51 25.46 -0.24
N GLU A 6 17.32 24.22 -0.67
CA GLU A 6 17.84 23.05 0.03
C GLU A 6 19.38 22.97 -0.04
N ILE A 7 19.97 23.24 -1.20
CA ILE A 7 21.45 23.36 -1.33
C ILE A 7 21.97 24.41 -0.35
N ARG A 8 21.33 25.59 -0.30
CA ARG A 8 21.71 26.65 0.63
C ARG A 8 21.57 26.21 2.09
N ARG A 9 20.46 25.54 2.45
CA ARG A 9 20.22 25.05 3.79
C ARG A 9 21.31 24.04 4.22
N LEU A 10 21.60 23.07 3.37
CA LEU A 10 22.61 22.04 3.61
C LEU A 10 24.02 22.64 3.73
N ARG A 11 24.37 23.56 2.86
CA ARG A 11 25.65 24.28 2.92
C ARG A 11 25.81 25.06 4.22
N THR A 12 24.82 25.86 4.58
CA THR A 12 24.84 26.68 5.78
C THR A 12 24.86 25.85 7.06
N ALA A 13 24.13 24.74 7.09
CA ALA A 13 24.13 23.78 8.20
C ALA A 13 25.53 23.19 8.45
N ARG A 14 26.39 23.12 7.42
CA ARG A 14 27.80 22.71 7.53
C ARG A 14 28.77 23.84 7.74
N GLY A 15 28.32 25.07 7.88
CA GLY A 15 29.17 26.25 8.06
C GLY A 15 30.02 26.57 6.83
N LEU A 16 29.66 26.09 5.63
CA LEU A 16 30.41 26.29 4.41
C LEU A 16 30.04 27.61 3.72
N THR A 17 31.03 28.28 3.11
CA THR A 17 30.80 29.40 2.18
C THR A 17 30.42 28.86 0.80
N GLN A 18 29.88 29.74 -0.08
CA GLN A 18 29.61 29.38 -1.47
C GLN A 18 30.89 29.00 -2.21
N GLU A 19 32.01 29.66 -1.91
CA GLU A 19 33.33 29.36 -2.46
C GLU A 19 33.81 27.97 -2.03
N ALA A 20 33.64 27.61 -0.74
CA ALA A 20 34.06 26.32 -0.23
C ALA A 20 33.26 25.18 -0.89
N LEU A 21 31.94 25.33 -1.05
CA LEU A 21 31.10 24.35 -1.77
C LEU A 21 31.51 24.27 -3.25
N ALA A 22 31.73 25.42 -3.89
CA ALA A 22 32.13 25.50 -5.29
C ALA A 22 33.47 24.77 -5.55
N THR A 23 34.45 24.99 -4.68
CA THR A 23 35.75 24.31 -4.74
C THR A 23 35.57 22.80 -4.60
N ALA A 24 34.75 22.34 -3.65
CA ALA A 24 34.52 20.93 -3.43
C ALA A 24 33.86 20.20 -4.59
N LEU A 25 33.01 20.93 -5.34
CA LEU A 25 32.28 20.40 -6.50
C LEU A 25 32.92 20.77 -7.85
N ASN A 26 34.11 21.38 -7.83
CA ASN A 26 34.85 21.82 -9.02
C ASN A 26 33.99 22.74 -9.96
N VAL A 27 33.23 23.66 -9.35
CA VAL A 27 32.43 24.68 -10.06
C VAL A 27 32.83 26.09 -9.58
N THR A 28 32.21 27.13 -10.11
CA THR A 28 32.45 28.51 -9.65
C THR A 28 31.51 28.89 -8.50
N ALA A 29 31.92 29.79 -7.61
CA ALA A 29 31.06 30.36 -6.57
C ALA A 29 29.82 31.03 -7.16
N GLN A 30 29.94 31.66 -8.37
CA GLN A 30 28.83 32.23 -9.09
C GLN A 30 27.79 31.15 -9.52
N THR A 31 28.26 29.95 -9.89
CA THR A 31 27.40 28.81 -10.22
C THR A 31 26.59 28.37 -9.01
N VAL A 32 27.25 28.19 -7.86
CA VAL A 32 26.56 27.87 -6.59
C VAL A 32 25.55 28.96 -6.22
N SER A 33 25.94 30.22 -6.33
CA SER A 33 25.04 31.36 -6.07
C SER A 33 23.80 31.33 -6.96
N LYS A 34 23.94 31.03 -8.27
CA LYS A 34 22.82 30.89 -9.21
C LYS A 34 21.89 29.73 -8.84
N TRP A 35 22.44 28.62 -8.40
CA TRP A 35 21.63 27.48 -7.90
C TRP A 35 20.81 27.88 -6.67
N GLU A 36 21.48 28.49 -5.67
CA GLU A 36 20.82 28.90 -4.41
C GLU A 36 19.76 29.98 -4.59
N CYS A 37 19.94 30.88 -5.58
CA CYS A 37 18.96 31.88 -5.95
C CYS A 37 17.87 31.38 -6.90
N GLY A 38 17.99 30.14 -7.40
CA GLY A 38 17.02 29.54 -8.32
C GLY A 38 17.06 30.10 -9.74
N THR A 39 18.10 30.86 -10.12
CA THR A 39 18.31 31.39 -11.49
C THR A 39 18.86 30.36 -12.46
N SER A 40 19.45 29.26 -11.93
CA SER A 40 19.80 28.06 -12.67
C SER A 40 19.66 26.83 -11.75
N VAL A 41 19.64 25.64 -12.35
CA VAL A 41 19.68 24.36 -11.64
C VAL A 41 21.03 23.71 -11.85
N PRO A 42 21.48 22.85 -10.91
CA PRO A 42 22.60 21.94 -11.17
C PRO A 42 22.29 21.06 -12.39
N ASP A 43 23.34 20.74 -13.16
CA ASP A 43 23.26 19.74 -14.21
C ASP A 43 22.92 18.37 -13.59
N VAL A 44 22.22 17.52 -14.35
CA VAL A 44 21.84 16.17 -13.91
C VAL A 44 23.07 15.37 -13.42
N GLN A 45 24.22 15.55 -14.06
CA GLN A 45 25.48 14.91 -13.67
C GLN A 45 26.03 15.39 -12.32
N MET A 46 25.65 16.60 -11.88
CA MET A 46 26.07 17.16 -10.59
C MET A 46 25.20 16.66 -9.42
N LEU A 47 24.01 16.10 -9.69
CA LEU A 47 23.09 15.67 -8.62
C LEU A 47 23.69 14.54 -7.76
N PRO A 48 24.30 13.49 -8.33
CA PRO A 48 25.00 12.48 -7.53
C PRO A 48 26.16 13.04 -6.70
N GLU A 49 26.95 13.98 -7.26
CA GLU A 49 28.06 14.60 -6.55
C GLU A 49 27.57 15.43 -5.35
N LEU A 50 26.51 16.22 -5.55
CA LEU A 50 25.85 16.96 -4.47
C LEU A 50 25.32 16.03 -3.37
N ALA A 51 24.64 14.95 -3.77
CA ALA A 51 24.09 13.96 -2.85
C ALA A 51 25.18 13.31 -2.01
N VAL A 52 26.27 12.86 -2.64
CA VAL A 52 27.44 12.28 -1.96
C VAL A 52 28.11 13.31 -1.04
N PHE A 53 28.34 14.53 -1.56
CA PHE A 53 28.96 15.59 -0.78
C PHE A 53 28.15 15.91 0.47
N PHE A 54 26.82 16.04 0.35
CA PHE A 54 25.95 16.32 1.46
C PHE A 54 25.54 15.06 2.26
N ARG A 55 25.94 13.86 1.86
CA ARG A 55 25.56 12.57 2.48
C ARG A 55 24.04 12.43 2.62
N ILE A 56 23.33 12.74 1.56
CA ILE A 56 21.87 12.64 1.44
C ILE A 56 21.52 11.88 0.16
N THR A 57 20.24 11.52 0.01
CA THR A 57 19.72 10.99 -1.26
C THR A 57 19.46 12.13 -2.25
N ILE A 58 19.39 11.80 -3.54
CA ILE A 58 19.00 12.76 -4.58
C ILE A 58 17.58 13.31 -4.30
N ASP A 59 16.68 12.45 -3.78
CA ASP A 59 15.32 12.86 -3.41
C ASP A 59 15.30 13.93 -2.31
N GLN A 60 16.17 13.78 -1.31
CA GLN A 60 16.36 14.80 -0.27
C GLN A 60 16.91 16.12 -0.83
N LEU A 61 17.72 16.06 -1.89
CA LEU A 61 18.22 17.25 -2.56
C LEU A 61 17.10 18.04 -3.27
N PHE A 62 16.06 17.34 -3.75
CA PHE A 62 14.87 17.97 -4.32
C PHE A 62 13.94 18.56 -3.26
N ALA A 63 14.23 18.38 -1.97
CA ALA A 63 13.39 18.80 -0.86
C ALA A 63 11.95 18.29 -1.00
N MET A 64 11.80 17.03 -1.46
CA MET A 64 10.49 16.40 -1.60
C MET A 64 9.82 16.28 -0.23
N THR A 65 8.55 16.66 -0.17
CA THR A 65 7.77 16.42 1.05
C THR A 65 7.59 14.92 1.30
N PRO A 66 7.34 14.48 2.54
CA PRO A 66 7.06 13.07 2.82
C PRO A 66 5.93 12.48 1.95
N GLU A 67 4.89 13.26 1.65
CA GLU A 67 3.79 12.86 0.78
C GLU A 67 4.28 12.59 -0.66
N GLN A 68 5.10 13.50 -1.21
CA GLN A 68 5.69 13.34 -2.54
C GLN A 68 6.64 12.13 -2.60
N GLN A 69 7.35 11.86 -1.50
CA GLN A 69 8.21 10.69 -1.40
C GLN A 69 7.38 9.40 -1.38
N LEU A 70 6.27 9.37 -0.62
CA LEU A 70 5.33 8.25 -0.58
C LEU A 70 4.73 7.99 -1.97
N GLU A 71 4.14 9.00 -2.60
CA GLU A 71 3.56 8.89 -3.95
C GLU A 71 4.57 8.34 -4.97
N ARG A 72 5.82 8.78 -4.90
CA ARG A 72 6.89 8.28 -5.79
C ARG A 72 7.24 6.82 -5.51
N ILE A 73 7.27 6.42 -4.23
CA ILE A 73 7.54 5.03 -3.85
C ILE A 73 6.38 4.14 -4.29
N GLU A 74 5.13 4.55 -4.09
CA GLU A 74 3.92 3.85 -4.53
C GLU A 74 3.95 3.64 -6.06
N ASN A 75 4.17 4.72 -6.84
CA ASN A 75 4.30 4.62 -8.29
C ASN A 75 5.41 3.64 -8.69
N ARG A 76 6.56 3.66 -8.00
CA ARG A 76 7.66 2.73 -8.26
C ARG A 76 7.27 1.28 -7.96
N ILE A 77 6.49 1.02 -6.90
CA ILE A 77 5.99 -0.32 -6.55
C ILE A 77 5.10 -0.87 -7.67
N TYR A 78 4.19 -0.05 -8.20
CA TYR A 78 3.24 -0.48 -9.23
C TYR A 78 3.87 -0.63 -10.62
N ASP A 79 4.84 0.22 -10.97
CA ASP A 79 5.48 0.23 -12.29
C ASP A 79 6.57 -0.85 -12.46
N HIS A 80 7.07 -1.43 -11.37
CA HIS A 80 8.13 -2.44 -11.39
C HIS A 80 7.56 -3.85 -11.19
N GLY A 81 8.28 -4.82 -11.76
CA GLY A 81 8.06 -6.24 -11.47
C GLY A 81 8.64 -6.63 -10.09
N LEU A 82 9.44 -7.72 -10.06
CA LEU A 82 10.17 -8.10 -8.85
C LEU A 82 11.31 -7.13 -8.59
N PHE A 83 11.35 -6.60 -7.38
CA PHE A 83 12.54 -5.88 -6.87
C PHE A 83 13.60 -6.90 -6.43
N ASP A 84 14.86 -6.56 -6.68
CA ASP A 84 15.95 -7.28 -6.04
C ASP A 84 16.04 -6.92 -4.53
N GLU A 85 16.82 -7.68 -3.78
CA GLU A 85 16.96 -7.49 -2.34
C GLU A 85 17.59 -6.15 -1.95
N ALA A 86 18.41 -5.55 -2.81
CA ALA A 86 19.03 -4.25 -2.55
C ALA A 86 18.01 -3.12 -2.76
N GLU A 87 17.27 -3.18 -3.85
CA GLU A 87 16.19 -2.23 -4.15
C GLU A 87 15.08 -2.27 -3.09
N LYS A 88 14.65 -3.47 -2.69
CA LYS A 88 13.66 -3.66 -1.64
C LYS A 88 14.12 -3.03 -0.32
N ARG A 89 15.35 -3.31 0.13
CA ARG A 89 15.92 -2.71 1.34
C ARG A 89 16.01 -1.20 1.26
N GLN A 90 16.31 -0.64 0.09
CA GLN A 90 16.35 0.81 -0.09
C GLN A 90 14.97 1.42 0.13
N ILE A 91 13.90 0.81 -0.43
CA ILE A 91 12.51 1.26 -0.25
C ILE A 91 12.12 1.14 1.24
N GLU A 92 12.41 0.00 1.88
CA GLU A 92 12.14 -0.21 3.30
C GLU A 92 12.81 0.85 4.19
N GLN A 93 14.06 1.21 3.90
CA GLN A 93 14.79 2.25 4.64
C GLN A 93 14.18 3.64 4.43
N GLN A 94 13.78 3.97 3.21
CA GLN A 94 13.12 5.24 2.91
C GLN A 94 11.77 5.34 3.65
N LEU A 95 10.96 4.28 3.63
CA LEU A 95 9.67 4.23 4.33
C LEU A 95 9.85 4.26 5.85
N ALA A 96 10.86 3.59 6.38
CA ALA A 96 11.18 3.66 7.81
C ALA A 96 11.53 5.10 8.25
N ALA A 97 12.31 5.83 7.46
CA ALA A 97 12.65 7.23 7.75
C ALA A 97 11.41 8.15 7.70
N ILE A 98 10.49 7.93 6.76
CA ILE A 98 9.21 8.66 6.69
C ILE A 98 8.34 8.35 7.92
N ALA A 99 8.33 7.09 8.37
CA ALA A 99 7.53 6.63 9.51
C ALA A 99 7.99 7.18 10.87
N GLU A 100 9.19 7.76 10.97
CA GLU A 100 9.66 8.46 12.18
C GLU A 100 8.75 9.65 12.54
N ASN A 101 8.10 10.27 11.55
CA ASN A 101 7.08 11.27 11.79
C ASN A 101 5.71 10.59 11.97
N PRO A 102 5.05 10.72 13.15
CA PRO A 102 3.75 10.10 13.42
C PRO A 102 2.65 10.47 12.40
N GLU A 103 2.70 11.67 11.83
CA GLU A 103 1.75 12.15 10.83
C GLU A 103 1.80 11.32 9.54
N HIS A 104 2.97 10.81 9.17
CA HIS A 104 3.18 10.05 7.93
C HIS A 104 3.36 8.54 8.16
N ALA A 105 3.42 8.11 9.41
CA ALA A 105 3.65 6.70 9.77
C ALA A 105 2.61 5.75 9.17
N GLY A 106 1.34 6.17 9.14
CA GLY A 106 0.25 5.39 8.54
C GLY A 106 0.45 5.16 7.03
N GLY A 107 0.80 6.21 6.28
CA GLY A 107 1.09 6.13 4.84
C GLY A 107 2.31 5.24 4.57
N ALA A 108 3.38 5.40 5.35
CA ALA A 108 4.57 4.56 5.20
C ALA A 108 4.29 3.07 5.47
N GLN A 109 3.46 2.74 6.46
CA GLN A 109 3.04 1.36 6.72
C GLN A 109 2.14 0.80 5.62
N LEU A 110 1.27 1.62 5.04
CA LEU A 110 0.46 1.23 3.88
C LEU A 110 1.36 0.90 2.69
N ALA A 111 2.30 1.79 2.35
CA ALA A 111 3.24 1.56 1.24
C ALA A 111 4.11 0.30 1.45
N LEU A 112 4.50 -0.02 2.70
CA LEU A 112 5.17 -1.30 3.01
C LEU A 112 4.26 -2.50 2.75
N ALA A 113 3.00 -2.43 3.15
CA ALA A 113 2.04 -3.50 2.90
C ALA A 113 1.82 -3.70 1.38
N GLU A 114 1.73 -2.62 0.62
CA GLU A 114 1.62 -2.64 -0.84
C GLU A 114 2.86 -3.24 -1.50
N LEU A 115 4.07 -2.86 -1.05
CA LEU A 115 5.33 -3.44 -1.52
C LEU A 115 5.33 -4.96 -1.37
N TYR A 116 5.02 -5.46 -0.18
CA TYR A 116 5.04 -6.90 0.07
C TYR A 116 3.91 -7.64 -0.66
N SER A 117 2.73 -7.05 -0.77
CA SER A 117 1.62 -7.62 -1.53
C SER A 117 1.93 -7.71 -3.02
N HIS A 118 2.53 -6.66 -3.59
CA HIS A 118 2.97 -6.64 -4.98
C HIS A 118 4.04 -7.71 -5.23
N GLN A 119 5.05 -7.81 -4.37
CA GLN A 119 6.10 -8.83 -4.49
C GLN A 119 5.53 -10.25 -4.39
N ALA A 120 4.60 -10.49 -3.47
CA ALA A 120 3.94 -11.80 -3.33
C ALA A 120 3.21 -12.19 -4.63
N GLU A 121 2.51 -11.26 -5.27
CA GLU A 121 1.84 -11.49 -6.55
C GLU A 121 2.83 -11.79 -7.68
N GLN A 122 3.95 -11.07 -7.74
CA GLN A 122 5.00 -11.34 -8.73
C GLN A 122 5.62 -12.73 -8.54
N TYR A 123 5.89 -13.14 -7.29
CA TYR A 123 6.34 -14.51 -7.00
C TYR A 123 5.28 -15.55 -7.37
N ARG A 124 4.00 -15.27 -7.13
CA ARG A 124 2.89 -16.13 -7.54
C ARG A 124 2.86 -16.33 -9.05
N LEU A 125 3.03 -15.26 -9.84
CA LEU A 125 3.10 -15.33 -11.30
C LEU A 125 4.29 -16.17 -11.80
N LEU A 126 5.46 -16.05 -11.15
CA LEU A 126 6.60 -16.90 -11.42
C LEU A 126 6.33 -18.36 -11.09
N ALA A 127 5.70 -18.64 -9.95
CA ALA A 127 5.32 -19.99 -9.57
C ALA A 127 4.36 -20.62 -10.59
N VAL A 128 3.37 -19.87 -11.09
CA VAL A 128 2.49 -20.30 -12.20
C VAL A 128 3.28 -20.63 -13.46
N SER A 129 4.23 -19.78 -13.83
CA SER A 129 5.07 -19.99 -15.03
C SER A 129 5.88 -21.29 -14.94
N HIS A 130 6.58 -21.48 -13.81
CA HIS A 130 7.36 -22.69 -13.56
C HIS A 130 6.47 -23.92 -13.40
N GLY A 131 5.31 -23.81 -12.76
CA GLY A 131 4.33 -24.88 -12.62
C GLY A 131 3.81 -25.38 -13.97
N LYS A 132 3.46 -24.47 -14.90
CA LYS A 132 3.09 -24.84 -16.27
C LYS A 132 4.19 -25.63 -16.94
N ARG A 133 5.43 -25.14 -16.85
CA ARG A 133 6.57 -25.81 -17.45
C ARG A 133 6.84 -27.19 -16.82
N ALA A 134 6.67 -27.32 -15.52
CA ALA A 134 6.79 -28.60 -14.82
C ALA A 134 5.74 -29.62 -15.31
N VAL A 135 4.47 -29.19 -15.45
CA VAL A 135 3.40 -30.05 -15.98
C VAL A 135 3.74 -30.57 -17.39
N GLU A 136 4.21 -29.70 -18.28
CA GLU A 136 4.63 -30.08 -19.63
C GLU A 136 5.77 -31.10 -19.62
N LEU A 137 6.82 -30.85 -18.83
CA LEU A 137 8.02 -31.68 -18.79
C LEU A 137 7.79 -33.06 -18.11
N THR A 138 6.87 -33.14 -17.16
CA THR A 138 6.56 -34.37 -16.42
C THR A 138 5.41 -35.17 -17.05
N GLY A 139 4.81 -34.68 -18.14
CA GLY A 139 3.63 -35.28 -18.71
C GLY A 139 2.41 -35.25 -17.79
N GLY A 140 2.34 -34.25 -16.89
CA GLY A 140 1.21 -34.04 -15.97
C GLY A 140 1.32 -34.88 -14.70
N SER A 141 2.50 -34.98 -14.10
CA SER A 141 2.63 -35.66 -12.80
C SER A 141 1.70 -35.00 -11.75
N ARG A 142 1.25 -35.81 -10.79
CA ARG A 142 0.33 -35.37 -9.72
C ARG A 142 0.90 -34.16 -8.97
N GLU A 143 2.18 -34.20 -8.65
CA GLU A 143 2.90 -33.16 -7.90
C GLU A 143 2.94 -31.86 -8.72
N ALA A 144 3.26 -31.93 -10.02
CA ALA A 144 3.33 -30.74 -10.89
C ALA A 144 1.95 -30.11 -11.08
N VAL A 145 0.91 -30.91 -11.27
CA VAL A 145 -0.47 -30.42 -11.42
C VAL A 145 -0.95 -29.79 -10.10
N SER A 146 -0.67 -30.42 -8.96
CA SER A 146 -1.04 -29.90 -7.65
C SER A 146 -0.35 -28.56 -7.37
N GLU A 147 0.95 -28.44 -7.65
CA GLU A 147 1.68 -27.20 -7.43
C GLU A 147 1.22 -26.07 -8.34
N LEU A 148 0.94 -26.38 -9.61
CA LEU A 148 0.34 -25.39 -10.51
C LEU A 148 -1.03 -24.90 -10.02
N ALA A 149 -1.86 -25.83 -9.52
CA ALA A 149 -3.15 -25.49 -8.96
C ALA A 149 -3.01 -24.58 -7.72
N ASN A 150 -2.07 -24.89 -6.82
CA ASN A 150 -1.74 -24.05 -5.67
C ASN A 150 -1.31 -22.63 -6.11
N ALA A 151 -0.38 -22.55 -7.06
CA ALA A 151 0.12 -21.27 -7.57
C ALA A 151 -0.99 -20.44 -8.22
N TRP A 152 -1.98 -21.06 -8.86
CA TRP A 152 -3.15 -20.38 -9.43
C TRP A 152 -4.24 -20.02 -8.43
N GLY A 153 -4.11 -20.46 -7.18
CA GLY A 153 -5.12 -20.22 -6.14
C GLY A 153 -6.42 -21.01 -6.38
N SER A 154 -6.35 -22.10 -7.18
CA SER A 154 -7.52 -22.91 -7.53
C SER A 154 -7.81 -24.01 -6.54
N TYR A 155 -6.96 -24.20 -5.55
CA TYR A 155 -7.10 -25.26 -4.56
C TYR A 155 -7.10 -24.67 -3.17
N ILE A 156 -8.21 -24.71 -2.45
CA ILE A 156 -8.32 -25.05 -1.03
C ILE A 156 -9.46 -24.31 -0.34
N PRO A 157 -10.49 -25.05 0.11
CA PRO A 157 -11.41 -24.58 1.15
C PRO A 157 -10.71 -24.21 2.47
N ASP A 158 -9.66 -24.96 2.87
CA ASP A 158 -8.94 -24.78 4.14
C ASP A 158 -8.13 -23.46 4.23
N TRP A 159 -7.55 -23.01 3.14
CA TRP A 159 -6.75 -21.79 3.12
C TRP A 159 -7.63 -20.53 3.28
N ASN A 160 -8.76 -20.52 2.63
CA ASN A 160 -9.72 -19.41 2.67
C ASN A 160 -10.36 -19.30 4.08
N VAL A 161 -10.74 -20.42 4.67
CA VAL A 161 -11.29 -20.50 6.06
C VAL A 161 -10.27 -19.94 7.07
N ARG A 162 -9.00 -20.30 6.95
CA ARG A 162 -7.95 -19.85 7.87
C ARG A 162 -7.72 -18.34 7.80
N ASN A 163 -7.74 -17.75 6.61
CA ASN A 163 -7.56 -16.32 6.42
C ASN A 163 -8.78 -15.52 6.87
N HIS A 164 -10.00 -15.99 6.58
CA HIS A 164 -11.23 -15.36 7.02
C HIS A 164 -11.31 -15.32 8.56
N HIS A 165 -10.99 -16.41 9.22
CA HIS A 165 -11.00 -16.43 10.68
C HIS A 165 -10.04 -15.40 11.29
N ALA A 166 -8.79 -15.35 10.84
CA ALA A 166 -7.82 -14.37 11.32
C ALA A 166 -8.22 -12.92 11.01
N LEU A 167 -8.80 -12.67 9.83
CA LEU A 167 -9.33 -11.36 9.46
C LEU A 167 -10.52 -10.95 10.34
N ILE A 168 -11.46 -11.85 10.59
CA ILE A 168 -12.62 -11.61 11.44
C ILE A 168 -12.18 -11.26 12.86
N GLU A 169 -11.24 -12.01 13.45
CA GLU A 169 -10.71 -11.71 14.77
C GLU A 169 -10.07 -10.33 14.83
N TRP A 170 -9.17 -10.04 13.88
CA TRP A 170 -8.47 -8.76 13.84
C TRP A 170 -9.41 -7.57 13.64
N TYR A 171 -10.34 -7.66 12.66
CA TYR A 171 -11.33 -6.61 12.43
C TYR A 171 -12.31 -6.47 13.59
N GLY A 172 -12.69 -7.58 14.22
CA GLY A 172 -13.53 -7.58 15.41
C GLY A 172 -12.91 -6.75 16.54
N ASP A 173 -11.65 -6.99 16.85
CA ASP A 173 -10.90 -6.23 17.85
C ASP A 173 -10.68 -4.76 17.44
N PHE A 174 -10.38 -4.53 16.16
CA PHE A 174 -10.22 -3.18 15.63
C PHE A 174 -11.53 -2.37 15.73
N CYS A 175 -12.66 -2.94 15.30
CA CYS A 175 -13.96 -2.29 15.35
C CYS A 175 -14.47 -2.07 16.77
N GLN A 176 -14.09 -2.91 17.75
CA GLN A 176 -14.39 -2.64 19.16
C GLN A 176 -13.70 -1.38 19.67
N ARG A 177 -12.45 -1.15 19.26
CA ARG A 177 -11.67 0.03 19.64
C ARG A 177 -12.03 1.27 18.81
N ASN A 178 -12.58 1.07 17.61
CA ASN A 178 -12.90 2.12 16.65
C ASN A 178 -14.35 1.99 16.13
N PRO A 179 -15.37 2.13 16.99
CA PRO A 179 -16.77 1.84 16.66
C PRO A 179 -17.35 2.78 15.60
N GLN A 180 -16.72 3.91 15.31
CA GLN A 180 -17.13 4.87 14.29
C GLN A 180 -16.47 4.62 12.92
N ASN A 181 -15.61 3.62 12.80
CA ASN A 181 -14.95 3.30 11.53
C ASN A 181 -15.88 2.45 10.65
N ARG A 182 -16.68 3.15 9.81
CA ARG A 182 -17.63 2.51 8.90
C ARG A 182 -16.99 1.52 7.94
N GLY A 183 -15.84 1.87 7.37
CA GLY A 183 -15.12 1.01 6.42
C GLY A 183 -14.71 -0.32 7.05
N ALA A 184 -14.11 -0.28 8.24
CA ALA A 184 -13.71 -1.50 8.95
C ALA A 184 -14.91 -2.38 9.34
N LEU A 185 -16.04 -1.76 9.76
CA LEU A 185 -17.29 -2.50 10.03
C LEU A 185 -17.83 -3.21 8.80
N MET A 186 -17.74 -2.58 7.62
CA MET A 186 -18.15 -3.19 6.37
C MET A 186 -17.27 -4.37 6.01
N TRP A 187 -15.94 -4.23 6.08
CA TRP A 187 -15.02 -5.34 5.85
C TRP A 187 -15.24 -6.52 6.82
N LEU A 188 -15.51 -6.22 8.08
CA LEU A 188 -15.86 -7.25 9.05
C LEU A 188 -17.14 -7.98 8.68
N LEU A 189 -18.16 -7.25 8.25
CA LEU A 189 -19.44 -7.82 7.81
C LEU A 189 -19.29 -8.70 6.59
N ASP A 190 -18.55 -8.25 5.57
CA ASP A 190 -18.28 -9.03 4.37
C ASP A 190 -17.66 -10.39 4.74
N ASN A 191 -16.61 -10.40 5.55
CA ASN A 191 -15.93 -11.62 5.97
C ASN A 191 -16.81 -12.52 6.87
N LEU A 192 -17.66 -11.96 7.73
CA LEU A 192 -18.59 -12.73 8.55
C LEU A 192 -19.67 -13.40 7.71
N ILE A 193 -20.17 -12.72 6.66
CA ILE A 193 -21.19 -13.27 5.76
C ILE A 193 -20.58 -14.40 4.92
N ASP A 194 -19.37 -14.21 4.37
CA ASP A 194 -18.67 -15.21 3.58
C ASP A 194 -18.36 -16.46 4.40
N ASP A 195 -17.96 -16.29 5.67
CA ASP A 195 -17.71 -17.40 6.62
C ASP A 195 -18.98 -17.99 7.24
N ARG A 196 -20.18 -17.54 6.80
CA ARG A 196 -21.47 -17.99 7.31
C ARG A 196 -21.68 -17.76 8.81
N ARG A 197 -21.00 -16.83 9.44
CA ARG A 197 -21.15 -16.41 10.84
C ARG A 197 -22.27 -15.39 10.99
N LEU A 198 -23.46 -15.73 10.51
CA LEU A 198 -24.57 -14.79 10.33
C LEU A 198 -25.12 -14.22 11.65
N VAL A 199 -25.03 -14.95 12.75
CA VAL A 199 -25.42 -14.45 14.08
C VAL A 199 -24.52 -13.29 14.50
N GLU A 200 -23.21 -13.41 14.27
CA GLU A 200 -22.25 -12.34 14.57
C GLU A 200 -22.40 -11.19 13.59
N ALA A 201 -22.60 -11.48 12.31
CA ALA A 201 -22.85 -10.46 11.29
C ALA A 201 -24.05 -9.57 11.68
N ARG A 202 -25.17 -10.14 12.16
CA ARG A 202 -26.33 -9.36 12.63
C ARG A 202 -25.96 -8.42 13.78
N ARG A 203 -25.16 -8.86 14.75
CA ARG A 203 -24.73 -8.02 15.88
C ARG A 203 -23.85 -6.85 15.44
N TRP A 204 -22.97 -7.08 14.48
CA TRP A 204 -22.11 -6.03 13.94
C TRP A 204 -22.87 -5.08 13.03
N LEU A 205 -23.89 -5.59 12.32
CA LEU A 205 -24.79 -4.76 11.49
C LEU A 205 -25.58 -3.76 12.33
N GLU A 206 -26.00 -4.13 13.54
CA GLU A 206 -26.63 -3.20 14.49
C GLU A 206 -25.72 -2.01 14.82
N LYS A 207 -24.42 -2.26 14.96
CA LYS A 207 -23.43 -1.19 15.19
C LYS A 207 -23.25 -0.32 13.95
N LEU A 208 -23.20 -0.91 12.76
CA LEU A 208 -23.14 -0.16 11.51
C LEU A 208 -24.37 0.73 11.35
N ALA A 209 -25.55 0.22 11.64
CA ALA A 209 -26.81 0.94 11.51
C ALA A 209 -26.92 2.22 12.37
N ILE A 210 -26.12 2.31 13.44
CA ILE A 210 -26.05 3.52 14.29
C ILE A 210 -25.31 4.67 13.58
N ILE A 211 -24.32 4.35 12.76
CA ILE A 211 -23.41 5.34 12.16
C ILE A 211 -23.61 5.50 10.65
N ASP A 212 -24.26 4.56 10.01
CA ASP A 212 -24.50 4.58 8.57
C ASP A 212 -25.92 5.05 8.25
N THR A 213 -26.01 6.17 7.53
CA THR A 213 -27.26 6.77 7.06
C THR A 213 -27.52 6.52 5.57
N THR A 214 -26.72 5.64 4.95
CA THR A 214 -26.81 5.34 3.52
C THR A 214 -27.54 4.01 3.26
N TYR A 215 -27.59 3.61 1.99
CA TYR A 215 -28.14 2.31 1.55
C TYR A 215 -27.35 1.09 2.05
N ARG A 216 -26.19 1.28 2.70
CA ARG A 216 -25.30 0.18 3.11
C ARG A 216 -25.93 -0.71 4.18
N THR A 217 -26.59 -0.13 5.16
CA THR A 217 -27.28 -0.91 6.19
C THR A 217 -28.40 -1.80 5.61
N PRO A 218 -29.33 -1.31 4.77
CA PRO A 218 -30.27 -2.16 4.04
C PRO A 218 -29.60 -3.22 3.16
N LEU A 219 -28.52 -2.88 2.47
CA LEU A 219 -27.75 -3.82 1.65
C LEU A 219 -27.23 -4.99 2.46
N TYR A 220 -26.61 -4.74 3.62
CA TYR A 220 -26.13 -5.83 4.48
C TYR A 220 -27.25 -6.67 5.08
N ARG A 221 -28.42 -6.10 5.37
CA ARG A 221 -29.63 -6.89 5.76
C ARG A 221 -30.03 -7.85 4.65
N TYR A 222 -30.07 -7.36 3.42
CA TYR A 222 -30.35 -8.16 2.22
C TYR A 222 -29.34 -9.30 2.04
N LEU A 223 -28.02 -9.00 2.11
CA LEU A 223 -26.96 -10.00 1.97
C LEU A 223 -27.03 -11.08 3.07
N ILE A 224 -27.33 -10.70 4.30
CA ILE A 224 -27.50 -11.66 5.40
C ILE A 224 -28.74 -12.53 5.19
N ALA A 225 -29.87 -11.98 4.72
CA ALA A 225 -31.08 -12.74 4.42
C ALA A 225 -30.82 -13.77 3.30
N LEU A 226 -30.14 -13.35 2.23
CA LEU A 226 -29.71 -14.26 1.16
C LEU A 226 -28.81 -15.38 1.69
N ALA A 227 -27.81 -15.03 2.49
CA ALA A 227 -26.88 -16.01 3.07
C ALA A 227 -27.60 -16.97 4.03
N ASP A 228 -28.66 -16.55 4.72
CA ASP A 228 -29.46 -17.38 5.64
C ASP A 228 -30.49 -18.26 4.91
N GLY A 229 -30.71 -18.01 3.61
CA GLY A 229 -31.71 -18.73 2.79
C GLY A 229 -33.13 -18.18 2.94
N ASP A 230 -33.31 -17.02 3.56
CA ASP A 230 -34.57 -16.33 3.67
C ASP A 230 -34.89 -15.56 2.38
N SER A 231 -35.34 -16.25 1.35
CA SER A 231 -35.67 -15.67 0.05
C SER A 231 -36.76 -14.63 0.13
N ALA A 232 -37.79 -14.84 0.94
CA ALA A 232 -38.91 -13.91 1.06
C ALA A 232 -38.48 -12.59 1.73
N GLY A 233 -37.71 -12.67 2.80
CA GLY A 233 -37.14 -11.49 3.45
C GLY A 233 -36.12 -10.77 2.56
N ALA A 234 -35.36 -11.50 1.75
CA ALA A 234 -34.45 -10.91 0.79
C ALA A 234 -35.17 -10.15 -0.32
N ASP A 235 -36.23 -10.68 -0.90
CA ASP A 235 -37.02 -10.02 -1.94
C ASP A 235 -37.63 -8.71 -1.42
N GLU A 236 -38.17 -8.69 -0.21
CA GLU A 236 -38.69 -7.48 0.42
C GLU A 236 -37.61 -6.40 0.61
N LEU A 237 -36.41 -6.81 1.08
CA LEU A 237 -35.30 -5.90 1.27
C LEU A 237 -34.71 -5.39 -0.05
N LEU A 238 -34.73 -6.20 -1.11
CA LEU A 238 -34.34 -5.77 -2.45
C LEU A 238 -35.26 -4.66 -2.99
N HIS A 239 -36.58 -4.82 -2.88
CA HIS A 239 -37.51 -3.78 -3.26
C HIS A 239 -37.34 -2.48 -2.47
N GLN A 240 -36.96 -2.57 -1.18
CA GLN A 240 -36.63 -1.37 -0.39
C GLN A 240 -35.34 -0.68 -0.90
N LEU A 241 -34.35 -1.45 -1.33
CA LEU A 241 -33.11 -0.90 -1.89
C LEU A 241 -33.36 -0.22 -3.23
N GLU A 242 -34.13 -0.84 -4.13
CA GLU A 242 -34.51 -0.27 -5.43
C GLU A 242 -35.23 1.08 -5.26
N ALA A 243 -36.10 1.18 -4.27
CA ALA A 243 -36.83 2.42 -3.96
C ALA A 243 -35.98 3.54 -3.35
N MET A 244 -34.75 3.25 -2.95
CA MET A 244 -33.77 4.24 -2.44
C MET A 244 -32.87 4.82 -3.53
N GLU A 245 -32.82 4.23 -4.73
CA GLU A 245 -32.05 4.72 -5.87
C GLU A 245 -32.82 5.76 -6.73
N ASP A 246 -34.16 5.87 -6.57
CA ASP A 246 -35.03 6.87 -7.18
C ASP A 246 -35.08 8.17 -6.32
#